data_a549100bc72a1067d0d830ce8d9f54c3
#
_entry.id   a549100bc72a1067d0d830ce8d9f54c3
#
_cell.length_a   1.000
_cell.length_b   1.000
_cell.length_c   1.000
_cell.angle_alpha   90.00
_cell.angle_beta   90.00
_cell.angle_gamma   90.00
#
_symmetry.space_group_name_H-M   'P 1'
#
loop_
_entity.id
_entity.type
_entity.pdbx_description
1 polymer ?
#
loop_
_entity_poly.entity_id
_entity_poly.type
_entity_poly.pdbx_seq_one_letter_code
_entity_poly.pdbx_strand_id
1 'polypeptide(L)'
;MISLSLSNFIKTILNIQDDNISFPEEDYCQIIQKGNYVIKVFKGFLKSNYCSCPHCNSKNIVKNSSRERNIKFIPFQNYNIELNLSIICKDCKKTFSPSTSVAKDNSNISNNLKYTIAQELQENISLTFIAKKYNLSISSVQRIMDECYSDFKVSKDHLPETICIDEFKSVKNIDGAMSFVFADYQTKNIIDIVEDRRLHSLTEYFSRFSLEARNNVKYICMDMYSPYISLVKSIFPESEIVLDKFHIVNLVNRAFNQTRISIMNSLKDDSLKRKLKLFWKLLQKYYPDLCQEPYYCQSFKYKLSSKEKVDYFLEKSPELDINFNIYQDILQSIRHNNFKRFENIVKKNLAKKEKVSKQMLVALKTLKKYMKYIENMFKSNITNGLIEGLNNKIKSIKRTAFGYSNFSNFKKRILIQAGILSISA
;
A
#
# COMPACT_ATOMS: atom_id res chain seq x y z
N MET A 1 -29.68 32.09 -32.67
CA MET A 1 -29.63 30.75 -32.03
C MET A 1 -28.98 29.79 -33.02
N ILE A 2 -27.76 29.32 -32.73
CA ILE A 2 -27.13 28.29 -33.54
C ILE A 2 -27.86 26.97 -33.22
N SER A 3 -28.65 26.44 -34.17
CA SER A 3 -29.28 25.13 -34.00
C SER A 3 -28.15 24.08 -34.08
N LEU A 4 -27.74 23.53 -32.94
CA LEU A 4 -26.86 22.36 -32.93
C LEU A 4 -27.59 21.21 -33.68
N SER A 5 -26.92 20.65 -34.70
CA SER A 5 -27.47 19.43 -35.32
C SER A 5 -27.53 18.32 -34.26
N LEU A 6 -28.53 17.41 -34.39
CA LEU A 6 -28.69 16.28 -33.47
C LEU A 6 -27.37 15.50 -33.28
N SER A 7 -26.63 15.31 -34.36
CA SER A 7 -25.30 14.65 -34.31
C SER A 7 -24.31 15.38 -33.41
N ASN A 8 -24.26 16.70 -33.50
CA ASN A 8 -23.35 17.50 -32.63
C ASN A 8 -23.83 17.47 -31.17
N PHE A 9 -25.13 17.48 -30.92
CA PHE A 9 -25.69 17.36 -29.58
C PHE A 9 -25.30 16.01 -28.92
N ILE A 10 -25.46 14.88 -29.66
CA ILE A 10 -25.06 13.56 -29.18
C ILE A 10 -23.54 13.49 -28.91
N LYS A 11 -22.72 14.03 -29.82
CA LYS A 11 -21.25 14.10 -29.64
C LYS A 11 -20.89 14.85 -28.34
N THR A 12 -21.54 15.97 -28.08
CA THR A 12 -21.29 16.77 -26.88
C THR A 12 -21.66 16.01 -25.61
N ILE A 13 -22.84 15.36 -25.58
CA ILE A 13 -23.27 14.57 -24.41
C ILE A 13 -22.35 13.39 -24.15
N LEU A 14 -21.91 12.68 -25.21
CA LEU A 14 -21.03 11.51 -25.10
C LEU A 14 -19.56 11.89 -25.02
N ASN A 15 -19.21 13.19 -25.03
CA ASN A 15 -17.84 13.69 -25.09
C ASN A 15 -17.01 13.05 -26.23
N ILE A 16 -17.61 12.98 -27.41
CA ILE A 16 -16.95 12.46 -28.63
C ILE A 16 -16.33 13.62 -29.40
N GLN A 17 -15.01 13.67 -29.44
CA GLN A 17 -14.23 14.68 -30.15
C GLN A 17 -13.73 14.17 -31.53
N ASP A 18 -14.41 13.21 -32.13
CA ASP A 18 -14.07 12.64 -33.43
C ASP A 18 -15.03 13.18 -34.50
N ASP A 19 -14.51 14.01 -35.42
CA ASP A 19 -15.30 14.61 -36.49
C ASP A 19 -15.79 13.59 -37.52
N ASN A 20 -15.13 12.45 -37.62
CA ASN A 20 -15.49 11.38 -38.55
C ASN A 20 -16.71 10.57 -38.08
N ILE A 21 -17.13 10.72 -36.83
CA ILE A 21 -18.33 10.08 -36.30
C ILE A 21 -19.54 10.97 -36.55
N SER A 22 -20.61 10.39 -37.09
CA SER A 22 -21.91 11.05 -37.29
C SER A 22 -23.04 10.15 -36.81
N PHE A 23 -24.13 10.76 -36.38
CA PHE A 23 -25.36 10.07 -35.96
C PHE A 23 -26.48 10.39 -36.90
N PRO A 24 -27.37 9.42 -37.26
CA PRO A 24 -28.58 9.66 -38.07
C PRO A 24 -29.58 10.53 -37.30
N GLU A 25 -30.50 11.15 -38.02
CA GLU A 25 -31.57 11.96 -37.40
C GLU A 25 -32.68 11.10 -36.80
N GLU A 26 -32.91 9.91 -37.36
CA GLU A 26 -33.84 8.91 -36.86
C GLU A 26 -33.13 7.64 -36.42
N ASP A 27 -33.75 6.87 -35.54
CA ASP A 27 -33.20 5.59 -35.01
C ASP A 27 -31.76 5.64 -34.44
N TYR A 28 -31.32 6.81 -33.99
CA TYR A 28 -29.96 7.03 -33.47
C TYR A 28 -29.72 6.35 -32.14
N CYS A 29 -30.75 6.00 -31.39
CA CYS A 29 -30.63 5.39 -30.07
C CYS A 29 -31.64 4.29 -29.85
N GLN A 30 -31.20 3.13 -29.40
CA GLN A 30 -32.04 2.02 -28.96
C GLN A 30 -31.82 1.74 -27.47
N ILE A 31 -32.90 1.43 -26.75
CA ILE A 31 -32.84 0.99 -25.35
C ILE A 31 -33.01 -0.52 -25.33
N ILE A 32 -32.01 -1.22 -24.85
CA ILE A 32 -31.95 -2.69 -24.78
C ILE A 32 -31.85 -3.10 -23.32
N GLN A 33 -32.69 -4.03 -22.87
CA GLN A 33 -32.53 -4.67 -21.57
C GLN A 33 -31.71 -5.94 -21.73
N LYS A 34 -30.57 -6.03 -21.00
CA LYS A 34 -29.69 -7.19 -21.01
C LYS A 34 -29.48 -7.66 -19.58
N GLY A 35 -30.23 -8.67 -19.18
CA GLY A 35 -30.27 -9.11 -17.79
C GLY A 35 -30.75 -7.99 -16.86
N ASN A 36 -29.96 -7.66 -15.83
CA ASN A 36 -30.29 -6.61 -14.87
C ASN A 36 -29.81 -5.20 -15.30
N TYR A 37 -29.30 -5.05 -16.53
CA TYR A 37 -28.79 -3.78 -17.04
C TYR A 37 -29.69 -3.24 -18.16
N VAL A 38 -29.93 -1.94 -18.14
CA VAL A 38 -30.54 -1.19 -19.26
C VAL A 38 -29.40 -0.50 -20.01
N ILE A 39 -29.32 -0.74 -21.32
CA ILE A 39 -28.26 -0.25 -22.19
C ILE A 39 -28.89 0.66 -23.25
N LYS A 40 -28.35 1.88 -23.39
CA LYS A 40 -28.61 2.74 -24.55
C LYS A 40 -27.53 2.48 -25.60
N VAL A 41 -27.96 2.01 -26.76
CA VAL A 41 -27.08 1.77 -27.90
C VAL A 41 -27.27 2.90 -28.89
N PHE A 42 -26.23 3.71 -29.08
CA PHE A 42 -26.24 4.77 -30.08
C PHE A 42 -25.67 4.21 -31.40
N LYS A 43 -26.43 4.32 -32.48
CA LYS A 43 -26.01 3.91 -33.83
C LYS A 43 -25.28 5.07 -34.49
N GLY A 44 -23.92 5.03 -34.47
CA GLY A 44 -23.08 6.00 -35.15
C GLY A 44 -22.45 5.43 -36.41
N PHE A 45 -22.11 6.30 -37.33
CA PHE A 45 -21.34 5.97 -38.55
C PHE A 45 -19.96 6.61 -38.46
N LEU A 46 -18.92 5.82 -38.70
CA LEU A 46 -17.56 6.32 -38.82
C LEU A 46 -17.21 6.49 -40.32
N LYS A 47 -16.92 7.70 -40.75
CA LYS A 47 -16.41 7.97 -42.08
C LYS A 47 -14.94 7.54 -42.16
N SER A 48 -14.55 6.90 -43.27
CA SER A 48 -13.15 6.56 -43.53
C SER A 48 -12.38 7.76 -44.04
N ASN A 49 -11.27 8.06 -43.43
CA ASN A 49 -10.30 9.06 -43.90
C ASN A 49 -9.17 8.43 -44.72
N TYR A 50 -9.23 7.14 -44.99
CA TYR A 50 -8.21 6.47 -45.76
C TYR A 50 -8.40 6.77 -47.27
N CYS A 51 -7.41 7.38 -47.90
CA CYS A 51 -7.33 7.54 -49.36
C CYS A 51 -6.76 6.29 -50.05
N SER A 52 -6.15 5.37 -49.29
CA SER A 52 -5.57 4.12 -49.75
C SER A 52 -5.60 3.03 -48.67
N CYS A 53 -5.50 1.78 -49.09
CA CYS A 53 -5.45 0.63 -48.17
C CYS A 53 -4.16 0.64 -47.33
N PRO A 54 -4.23 0.54 -45.99
CA PRO A 54 -3.04 0.52 -45.13
C PRO A 54 -2.19 -0.76 -45.28
N HIS A 55 -2.72 -1.79 -45.95
CA HIS A 55 -2.00 -3.07 -46.15
C HIS A 55 -1.31 -3.20 -47.50
N CYS A 56 -1.84 -2.62 -48.56
CA CYS A 56 -1.34 -2.76 -49.92
C CYS A 56 -1.25 -1.44 -50.69
N ASN A 57 -1.48 -0.29 -50.08
CA ASN A 57 -1.49 1.05 -50.65
C ASN A 57 -2.42 1.25 -51.88
N SER A 58 -3.30 0.28 -52.19
CA SER A 58 -4.24 0.42 -53.29
C SER A 58 -5.25 1.52 -53.01
N LYS A 59 -5.60 2.31 -54.03
CA LYS A 59 -6.67 3.32 -53.99
C LYS A 59 -8.06 2.74 -54.18
N ASN A 60 -8.17 1.44 -54.51
CA ASN A 60 -9.44 0.77 -54.72
C ASN A 60 -10.09 0.34 -53.41
N ILE A 61 -10.38 1.32 -52.59
CA ILE A 61 -11.05 1.12 -51.29
C ILE A 61 -12.53 1.34 -51.48
N VAL A 62 -13.36 0.37 -51.09
CA VAL A 62 -14.81 0.47 -51.15
C VAL A 62 -15.40 0.10 -49.82
N LYS A 63 -16.52 0.74 -49.54
CA LYS A 63 -17.37 0.41 -48.42
C LYS A 63 -17.99 -0.97 -48.67
N ASN A 64 -17.52 -1.96 -47.95
CA ASN A 64 -18.08 -3.30 -48.00
C ASN A 64 -18.84 -3.51 -46.70
N SER A 65 -19.98 -4.12 -46.71
CA SER A 65 -20.90 -4.38 -45.58
C SER A 65 -20.51 -3.74 -44.23
N SER A 66 -21.42 -3.21 -43.51
CA SER A 66 -21.20 -2.60 -42.19
C SER A 66 -20.87 -3.68 -41.14
N ARG A 67 -19.67 -3.70 -40.61
CA ARG A 67 -19.34 -4.49 -39.42
C ARG A 67 -19.58 -3.61 -38.19
N GLU A 68 -20.46 -4.04 -37.32
CA GLU A 68 -20.75 -3.33 -36.07
C GLU A 68 -19.60 -3.54 -35.07
N ARG A 69 -19.11 -2.45 -34.48
CA ARG A 69 -18.18 -2.45 -33.35
C ARG A 69 -18.86 -1.79 -32.18
N ASN A 70 -19.10 -2.57 -31.14
CA ASN A 70 -19.70 -2.08 -29.90
C ASN A 70 -18.63 -1.48 -28.99
N ILE A 71 -18.62 -0.16 -28.81
CA ILE A 71 -17.70 0.54 -27.92
C ILE A 71 -18.47 0.96 -26.66
N LYS A 72 -17.99 0.54 -25.51
CA LYS A 72 -18.55 0.89 -24.20
C LYS A 72 -18.05 2.25 -23.74
N PHE A 73 -18.97 3.08 -23.28
CA PHE A 73 -18.73 4.41 -22.73
C PHE A 73 -19.00 4.47 -21.22
N ILE A 74 -18.69 5.61 -20.62
CA ILE A 74 -19.06 5.92 -19.24
C ILE A 74 -20.59 5.86 -19.12
N PRO A 75 -21.16 5.16 -18.13
CA PRO A 75 -22.61 5.16 -17.89
C PRO A 75 -23.17 6.56 -17.68
N PHE A 76 -24.28 6.88 -18.32
CA PHE A 76 -24.97 8.13 -18.17
C PHE A 76 -26.41 7.88 -17.68
N GLN A 77 -26.85 8.53 -16.62
CA GLN A 77 -28.17 8.35 -16.01
C GLN A 77 -28.55 6.87 -15.78
N ASN A 78 -27.63 6.07 -15.25
CA ASN A 78 -27.79 4.61 -15.04
C ASN A 78 -27.94 3.76 -16.33
N TYR A 79 -27.69 4.32 -17.51
CA TYR A 79 -27.64 3.58 -18.76
C TYR A 79 -26.19 3.31 -19.19
N ASN A 80 -25.92 2.09 -19.62
CA ASN A 80 -24.69 1.78 -20.35
C ASN A 80 -24.83 2.26 -21.79
N ILE A 81 -23.73 2.69 -22.41
CA ILE A 81 -23.74 3.26 -23.77
C ILE A 81 -22.81 2.43 -24.64
N GLU A 82 -23.26 2.09 -25.85
CA GLU A 82 -22.48 1.37 -26.86
C GLU A 82 -22.58 2.08 -28.23
N LEU A 83 -21.52 2.01 -29.05
CA LEU A 83 -21.40 2.63 -30.38
C LEU A 83 -20.92 1.64 -31.45
N ASN A 84 -21.48 1.61 -32.67
CA ASN A 84 -21.25 0.62 -33.70
C ASN A 84 -20.65 1.18 -35.02
N LEU A 85 -19.52 0.63 -35.56
CA LEU A 85 -18.78 1.19 -36.72
C LEU A 85 -18.04 0.16 -37.62
N SER A 86 -17.89 0.35 -39.00
CA SER A 86 -17.23 -0.63 -39.89
C SER A 86 -16.77 -0.24 -41.34
N ILE A 87 -15.69 -0.87 -41.98
CA ILE A 87 -15.22 -0.77 -43.41
C ILE A 87 -14.30 -1.94 -43.89
N ILE A 88 -14.15 -2.15 -45.26
CA ILE A 88 -13.29 -3.16 -45.98
C ILE A 88 -12.56 -2.66 -47.25
N CYS A 89 -11.37 -3.27 -47.63
CA CYS A 89 -10.67 -3.09 -48.89
C CYS A 89 -10.95 -4.21 -49.90
N LYS A 90 -11.23 -3.87 -51.18
CA LYS A 90 -11.61 -4.84 -52.23
C LYS A 90 -10.40 -5.59 -52.85
N ASP A 91 -9.23 -4.99 -52.96
CA ASP A 91 -8.10 -5.55 -53.69
C ASP A 91 -7.33 -6.60 -52.86
N CYS A 92 -6.94 -6.31 -51.65
CA CYS A 92 -6.27 -7.29 -50.81
C CYS A 92 -7.22 -8.15 -49.95
N LYS A 93 -8.52 -7.97 -50.08
CA LYS A 93 -9.60 -8.65 -49.35
C LYS A 93 -9.45 -8.58 -47.81
N LYS A 94 -8.52 -7.77 -47.30
CA LYS A 94 -8.37 -7.56 -45.86
C LYS A 94 -9.36 -6.54 -45.35
N THR A 95 -9.97 -6.88 -44.26
CA THR A 95 -10.84 -5.96 -43.52
C THR A 95 -10.01 -5.12 -42.58
N PHE A 96 -10.27 -3.83 -42.51
CA PHE A 96 -9.71 -2.93 -41.52
C PHE A 96 -10.79 -1.99 -41.01
N SER A 97 -10.69 -1.62 -39.76
CA SER A 97 -11.57 -0.59 -39.20
C SER A 97 -10.86 0.75 -39.30
N PRO A 98 -11.56 1.84 -39.62
CA PRO A 98 -10.98 3.16 -39.53
C PRO A 98 -10.54 3.43 -38.10
N SER A 99 -9.44 4.14 -37.93
CA SER A 99 -9.01 4.62 -36.64
C SER A 99 -9.98 5.67 -36.11
N THR A 100 -10.22 5.65 -34.81
CA THR A 100 -11.03 6.65 -34.12
C THR A 100 -10.31 7.10 -32.84
N SER A 101 -10.42 8.38 -32.49
CA SER A 101 -9.93 8.92 -31.23
C SER A 101 -10.67 8.41 -29.99
N VAL A 102 -11.87 7.84 -30.19
CA VAL A 102 -12.74 7.38 -29.11
C VAL A 102 -12.24 6.14 -28.39
N ALA A 103 -11.62 5.22 -29.12
CA ALA A 103 -11.08 3.98 -28.56
C ALA A 103 -9.86 3.51 -29.37
N LYS A 104 -8.87 2.93 -28.70
CA LYS A 104 -7.72 2.29 -29.34
C LYS A 104 -8.18 1.19 -30.30
N ASP A 105 -7.39 0.92 -31.34
CA ASP A 105 -7.66 -0.17 -32.28
C ASP A 105 -7.83 -1.49 -31.52
N ASN A 106 -8.80 -2.28 -31.96
CA ASN A 106 -9.19 -3.55 -31.33
C ASN A 106 -9.68 -3.46 -29.86
N SER A 107 -9.96 -2.26 -29.34
CA SER A 107 -10.56 -2.08 -28.02
C SER A 107 -12.06 -1.82 -28.14
N ASN A 108 -12.85 -2.52 -27.33
CA ASN A 108 -14.29 -2.28 -27.17
C ASN A 108 -14.63 -1.41 -25.97
N ILE A 109 -13.65 -0.69 -25.40
CA ILE A 109 -13.78 0.21 -24.25
C ILE A 109 -13.25 1.57 -24.69
N SER A 110 -14.03 2.62 -24.51
CA SER A 110 -13.61 3.99 -24.87
C SER A 110 -12.44 4.45 -23.99
N ASN A 111 -11.62 5.35 -24.53
CA ASN A 111 -10.49 5.91 -23.82
C ASN A 111 -10.95 6.65 -22.54
N ASN A 112 -12.04 7.40 -22.61
CA ASN A 112 -12.63 8.08 -21.45
C ASN A 112 -13.08 7.09 -20.36
N LEU A 113 -13.68 5.97 -20.72
CA LEU A 113 -14.06 4.93 -19.75
C LEU A 113 -12.82 4.26 -19.14
N LYS A 114 -11.78 4.00 -19.92
CA LYS A 114 -10.49 3.49 -19.38
C LYS A 114 -9.88 4.46 -18.38
N TYR A 115 -9.87 5.75 -18.70
CA TYR A 115 -9.37 6.79 -17.80
C TYR A 115 -10.17 6.86 -16.50
N THR A 116 -11.50 6.84 -16.59
CA THR A 116 -12.36 6.80 -15.40
C THR A 116 -12.10 5.58 -14.53
N ILE A 117 -11.96 4.40 -15.15
CA ILE A 117 -11.62 3.16 -14.41
C ILE A 117 -10.24 3.26 -13.76
N ALA A 118 -9.26 3.90 -14.41
CA ALA A 118 -7.95 4.12 -13.83
C ALA A 118 -7.99 5.02 -12.59
N GLN A 119 -8.85 6.05 -12.59
CA GLN A 119 -9.12 6.86 -11.39
C GLN A 119 -9.78 6.02 -10.29
N GLU A 120 -10.80 5.23 -10.61
CA GLU A 120 -11.44 4.32 -9.65
C GLU A 120 -10.46 3.27 -9.07
N LEU A 121 -9.46 2.88 -9.85
CA LEU A 121 -8.40 1.98 -9.37
C LEU A 121 -7.50 2.63 -8.30
N GLN A 122 -7.47 3.93 -8.14
CA GLN A 122 -6.78 4.61 -7.04
C GLN A 122 -7.55 4.52 -5.72
N GLU A 123 -8.86 4.31 -5.80
CA GLU A 123 -9.72 4.21 -4.63
C GLU A 123 -9.67 2.82 -3.98
N ASN A 124 -10.02 2.74 -2.69
CA ASN A 124 -10.00 1.47 -1.95
C ASN A 124 -11.28 0.65 -2.18
N ILE A 125 -11.53 0.27 -3.42
CA ILE A 125 -12.69 -0.54 -3.86
C ILE A 125 -12.23 -1.79 -4.62
N SER A 126 -13.06 -2.83 -4.67
CA SER A 126 -12.68 -4.08 -5.34
C SER A 126 -12.79 -4.00 -6.87
N LEU A 127 -11.99 -4.81 -7.60
CA LEU A 127 -12.12 -4.94 -9.06
C LEU A 127 -13.52 -5.44 -9.46
N THR A 128 -14.15 -6.29 -8.65
CA THR A 128 -15.51 -6.77 -8.86
C THR A 128 -16.53 -5.64 -8.78
N PHE A 129 -16.37 -4.70 -7.84
CA PHE A 129 -17.21 -3.54 -7.73
C PHE A 129 -17.09 -2.64 -8.97
N ILE A 130 -15.88 -2.33 -9.41
CA ILE A 130 -15.62 -1.55 -10.63
C ILE A 130 -16.23 -2.24 -11.85
N ALA A 131 -16.02 -3.55 -12.00
CA ALA A 131 -16.57 -4.33 -13.09
C ALA A 131 -18.10 -4.26 -13.14
N LYS A 132 -18.78 -4.41 -12.00
CA LYS A 132 -20.23 -4.28 -11.90
C LYS A 132 -20.69 -2.86 -12.23
N LYS A 133 -20.04 -1.84 -11.67
CA LYS A 133 -20.40 -0.42 -11.86
C LYS A 133 -20.40 -0.02 -13.35
N TYR A 134 -19.43 -0.52 -14.11
CA TYR A 134 -19.25 -0.18 -15.53
C TYR A 134 -19.70 -1.27 -16.51
N ASN A 135 -20.41 -2.28 -16.04
CA ASN A 135 -20.86 -3.43 -16.85
C ASN A 135 -19.73 -4.04 -17.68
N LEU A 136 -18.60 -4.31 -17.02
CA LEU A 136 -17.42 -4.94 -17.60
C LEU A 136 -17.13 -6.29 -16.95
N SER A 137 -16.33 -7.12 -17.63
CA SER A 137 -15.74 -8.29 -16.98
C SER A 137 -14.60 -7.86 -16.04
N ILE A 138 -14.36 -8.64 -14.98
CA ILE A 138 -13.22 -8.44 -14.09
C ILE A 138 -11.91 -8.48 -14.89
N SER A 139 -11.82 -9.37 -15.88
CA SER A 139 -10.65 -9.47 -16.78
C SER A 139 -10.42 -8.20 -17.61
N SER A 140 -11.50 -7.46 -17.95
CA SER A 140 -11.33 -6.17 -18.65
C SER A 140 -10.79 -5.10 -17.73
N VAL A 141 -11.27 -5.03 -16.48
CA VAL A 141 -10.72 -4.11 -15.47
C VAL A 141 -9.27 -4.47 -15.15
N GLN A 142 -8.94 -5.77 -15.09
CA GLN A 142 -7.58 -6.24 -14.89
C GLN A 142 -6.65 -5.79 -16.02
N ARG A 143 -7.07 -5.89 -17.31
CA ARG A 143 -6.28 -5.40 -18.45
C ARG A 143 -6.04 -3.89 -18.38
N ILE A 144 -7.02 -3.10 -17.95
CA ILE A 144 -6.81 -1.66 -17.75
C ILE A 144 -5.79 -1.41 -16.63
N MET A 145 -5.83 -2.18 -15.55
CA MET A 145 -4.82 -2.11 -14.49
C MET A 145 -3.42 -2.49 -15.02
N ASP A 146 -3.33 -3.45 -15.93
CA ASP A 146 -2.07 -3.84 -16.58
C ASP A 146 -1.56 -2.74 -17.52
N GLU A 147 -2.44 -2.05 -18.24
CA GLU A 147 -2.10 -0.87 -19.05
C GLU A 147 -1.52 0.26 -18.19
N CYS A 148 -2.09 0.53 -17.00
CA CYS A 148 -1.54 1.52 -16.06
C CYS A 148 -0.12 1.18 -15.61
N TYR A 149 0.24 -0.10 -15.58
CA TYR A 149 1.54 -0.58 -15.09
C TYR A 149 2.58 -0.72 -16.20
N SER A 150 2.19 -0.72 -17.49
CA SER A 150 3.07 -1.07 -18.61
C SER A 150 4.35 -0.22 -18.68
N ASP A 151 4.25 1.05 -18.32
CA ASP A 151 5.35 2.01 -18.43
C ASP A 151 6.14 2.19 -17.12
N PHE A 152 5.74 1.50 -16.06
CA PHE A 152 6.43 1.59 -14.78
C PHE A 152 7.76 0.85 -14.81
N LYS A 153 8.83 1.60 -14.67
CA LYS A 153 10.19 1.07 -14.51
C LYS A 153 10.88 1.80 -13.37
N VAL A 154 11.39 1.03 -12.43
CA VAL A 154 12.26 1.58 -11.38
C VAL A 154 13.60 1.93 -12.01
N SER A 155 13.99 3.21 -11.94
CA SER A 155 15.32 3.63 -12.35
C SER A 155 16.38 2.85 -11.57
N LYS A 156 17.39 2.34 -12.26
CA LYS A 156 18.50 1.63 -11.59
C LYS A 156 19.70 2.55 -11.36
N ASP A 157 19.63 3.77 -11.85
CA ASP A 157 20.69 4.76 -11.76
C ASP A 157 20.47 5.79 -10.67
N HIS A 158 19.34 5.69 -9.94
CA HIS A 158 19.02 6.63 -8.85
C HIS A 158 18.34 5.95 -7.68
N LEU A 159 18.80 6.28 -6.47
CA LEU A 159 18.15 6.01 -5.19
C LEU A 159 18.21 7.28 -4.32
N PRO A 160 17.20 7.56 -3.48
CA PRO A 160 17.21 8.72 -2.60
C PRO A 160 18.25 8.57 -1.48
N GLU A 161 18.65 9.68 -0.87
CA GLU A 161 19.60 9.68 0.24
C GLU A 161 19.11 8.93 1.48
N THR A 162 17.80 8.90 1.72
CA THR A 162 17.21 8.24 2.86
C THR A 162 16.11 7.28 2.42
N ILE A 163 16.30 6.01 2.71
CA ILE A 163 15.36 4.93 2.38
C ILE A 163 14.78 4.35 3.68
N CYS A 164 13.47 4.17 3.71
CA CYS A 164 12.79 3.36 4.72
C CYS A 164 12.47 1.99 4.14
N ILE A 165 12.76 0.94 4.88
CA ILE A 165 12.51 -0.46 4.49
C ILE A 165 11.70 -1.19 5.56
N ASP A 166 10.78 -2.07 5.10
CA ASP A 166 9.97 -2.91 5.97
C ASP A 166 9.43 -4.12 5.20
N GLU A 167 8.74 -5.00 5.91
CA GLU A 167 8.08 -6.16 5.35
C GLU A 167 6.58 -6.17 5.64
N PHE A 168 5.82 -6.74 4.73
CA PHE A 168 4.40 -6.92 4.93
C PHE A 168 3.92 -8.31 4.52
N LYS A 169 2.80 -8.74 5.10
CA LYS A 169 2.19 -10.03 4.78
C LYS A 169 1.61 -10.02 3.37
N SER A 170 2.27 -10.72 2.47
CA SER A 170 1.96 -10.80 1.05
C SER A 170 0.87 -11.84 0.71
N VAL A 171 0.84 -12.34 -0.54
CA VAL A 171 -0.04 -13.40 -0.99
C VAL A 171 0.39 -14.77 -0.44
N LYS A 172 -0.52 -15.75 -0.45
CA LYS A 172 -0.23 -17.08 0.17
C LYS A 172 0.79 -17.90 -0.62
N ASN A 173 0.90 -17.67 -1.92
CA ASN A 173 1.70 -18.50 -2.85
C ASN A 173 3.18 -18.11 -2.89
N ILE A 174 3.62 -17.16 -2.05
CA ILE A 174 5.02 -16.77 -1.93
C ILE A 174 5.66 -17.52 -0.77
N ASP A 175 6.87 -18.00 -0.96
CA ASP A 175 7.68 -18.58 0.09
C ASP A 175 7.82 -17.63 1.29
N GLY A 176 7.39 -18.11 2.48
CA GLY A 176 7.38 -17.31 3.69
C GLY A 176 6.25 -16.28 3.81
N ALA A 177 5.37 -16.13 2.79
CA ALA A 177 4.19 -15.27 2.76
C ALA A 177 4.45 -13.78 3.12
N MET A 178 5.69 -13.31 2.99
CA MET A 178 6.11 -11.94 3.28
C MET A 178 6.83 -11.33 2.09
N SER A 179 6.49 -10.09 1.76
CA SER A 179 7.17 -9.27 0.75
C SER A 179 7.85 -8.09 1.39
N PHE A 180 8.81 -7.51 0.67
CA PHE A 180 9.61 -6.39 1.09
C PHE A 180 9.14 -5.11 0.38
N VAL A 181 9.07 -4.01 1.11
CA VAL A 181 8.76 -2.69 0.59
C VAL A 181 9.84 -1.70 0.98
N PHE A 182 10.20 -0.82 0.05
CA PHE A 182 11.08 0.28 0.34
C PHE A 182 10.55 1.59 -0.26
N ALA A 183 10.75 2.67 0.47
CA ALA A 183 10.16 3.97 0.17
C ALA A 183 11.18 5.08 0.43
N ASP A 184 11.03 6.16 -0.31
CA ASP A 184 11.76 7.41 -0.09
C ASP A 184 11.21 8.13 1.15
N TYR A 185 12.07 8.41 2.11
CA TYR A 185 11.70 9.10 3.34
C TYR A 185 11.22 10.52 3.10
N GLN A 186 11.79 11.23 2.12
CA GLN A 186 11.49 12.65 1.86
C GLN A 186 10.18 12.82 1.11
N THR A 187 10.02 12.11 -0.02
CA THR A 187 8.83 12.21 -0.86
C THR A 187 7.65 11.39 -0.33
N LYS A 188 7.91 10.48 0.61
CA LYS A 188 6.95 9.52 1.19
C LYS A 188 6.37 8.53 0.17
N ASN A 189 6.99 8.41 -1.00
CA ASN A 189 6.55 7.52 -2.05
C ASN A 189 7.21 6.14 -1.94
N ILE A 190 6.45 5.09 -2.27
CA ILE A 190 7.01 3.75 -2.47
C ILE A 190 7.93 3.82 -3.69
N ILE A 191 9.18 3.33 -3.55
CA ILE A 191 10.10 3.18 -4.68
C ILE A 191 9.78 1.88 -5.42
N ASP A 192 9.70 0.78 -4.69
CA ASP A 192 9.25 -0.50 -5.24
C ASP A 192 8.84 -1.49 -4.15
N ILE A 193 8.28 -2.62 -4.59
CA ILE A 193 7.91 -3.77 -3.78
C ILE A 193 8.56 -5.01 -4.37
N VAL A 194 9.34 -5.73 -3.55
CA VAL A 194 10.01 -6.96 -3.94
C VAL A 194 9.23 -8.15 -3.39
N GLU A 195 9.02 -9.15 -4.24
CA GLU A 195 8.18 -10.30 -3.91
C GLU A 195 8.71 -11.08 -2.71
N ASP A 196 10.00 -11.39 -2.71
CA ASP A 196 10.68 -12.18 -1.69
C ASP A 196 11.56 -11.31 -0.81
N ARG A 197 11.37 -11.38 0.51
CA ARG A 197 12.17 -10.64 1.51
C ARG A 197 13.48 -11.29 1.91
N ARG A 198 13.77 -12.50 1.44
CA ARG A 198 14.98 -13.23 1.82
C ARG A 198 16.23 -12.51 1.34
N LEU A 199 17.31 -12.63 2.13
CA LEU A 199 18.57 -11.92 1.92
C LEU A 199 19.11 -12.13 0.48
N HIS A 200 19.09 -13.36 -0.02
CA HIS A 200 19.57 -13.67 -1.37
C HIS A 200 18.80 -12.87 -2.44
N SER A 201 17.48 -12.93 -2.42
CA SER A 201 16.61 -12.25 -3.39
C SER A 201 16.76 -10.73 -3.34
N LEU A 202 16.89 -10.16 -2.13
CA LEU A 202 17.11 -8.74 -1.95
C LEU A 202 18.52 -8.33 -2.41
N THR A 203 19.54 -9.14 -2.14
CA THR A 203 20.89 -8.88 -2.63
C THR A 203 20.91 -8.85 -4.15
N GLU A 204 20.32 -9.84 -4.81
CA GLU A 204 20.21 -9.87 -6.27
C GLU A 204 19.44 -8.64 -6.81
N TYR A 205 18.32 -8.30 -6.17
CA TYR A 205 17.49 -7.16 -6.58
C TYR A 205 18.27 -5.83 -6.51
N PHE A 206 18.92 -5.55 -5.38
CA PHE A 206 19.64 -4.29 -5.17
C PHE A 206 20.98 -4.22 -5.92
N SER A 207 21.60 -5.35 -6.23
CA SER A 207 22.78 -5.40 -7.08
C SER A 207 22.55 -4.93 -8.52
N ARG A 208 21.29 -4.86 -8.95
CA ARG A 208 20.91 -4.31 -10.26
C ARG A 208 20.96 -2.78 -10.33
N PHE A 209 21.07 -2.11 -9.18
CA PHE A 209 21.28 -0.66 -9.13
C PHE A 209 22.76 -0.34 -9.32
N SER A 210 23.04 0.78 -10.00
CA SER A 210 24.41 1.25 -10.18
C SER A 210 25.10 1.46 -8.84
N LEU A 211 26.43 1.37 -8.82
CA LEU A 211 27.20 1.64 -7.60
C LEU A 211 27.00 3.07 -7.13
N GLU A 212 26.90 4.01 -8.07
CA GLU A 212 26.65 5.43 -7.80
C GLU A 212 25.29 5.62 -7.09
N ALA A 213 24.24 5.00 -7.61
CA ALA A 213 22.92 5.04 -6.95
C ALA A 213 22.95 4.47 -5.54
N ARG A 214 23.66 3.36 -5.31
CA ARG A 214 23.82 2.75 -3.98
C ARG A 214 24.65 3.60 -3.03
N ASN A 215 25.69 4.27 -3.51
CA ASN A 215 26.53 5.16 -2.73
C ASN A 215 25.82 6.49 -2.38
N ASN A 216 24.79 6.88 -3.15
CA ASN A 216 23.96 8.05 -2.82
C ASN A 216 23.12 7.84 -1.55
N VAL A 217 22.88 6.59 -1.16
CA VAL A 217 22.07 6.26 0.02
C VAL A 217 22.91 6.49 1.29
N LYS A 218 22.53 7.50 2.10
CA LYS A 218 23.22 7.86 3.34
C LYS A 218 22.56 7.26 4.57
N TYR A 219 21.25 7.10 4.57
CA TYR A 219 20.50 6.58 5.71
C TYR A 219 19.51 5.51 5.28
N ILE A 220 19.48 4.41 6.04
CA ILE A 220 18.47 3.35 5.87
C ILE A 220 17.76 3.14 7.20
N CYS A 221 16.45 3.51 7.23
CA CYS A 221 15.58 3.28 8.39
C CYS A 221 14.95 1.91 8.29
N MET A 222 15.07 1.09 9.35
CA MET A 222 14.63 -0.29 9.35
C MET A 222 14.41 -0.86 10.76
N ASP A 223 13.82 -2.06 10.80
CA ASP A 223 13.66 -2.85 12.01
C ASP A 223 14.95 -3.50 12.48
N MET A 224 14.99 -3.94 13.74
CA MET A 224 16.11 -4.69 14.33
C MET A 224 16.18 -6.13 13.81
N TYR A 225 16.39 -6.31 12.50
CA TYR A 225 16.46 -7.62 11.86
C TYR A 225 17.84 -7.87 11.26
N SER A 226 18.54 -8.90 11.79
CA SER A 226 19.94 -9.17 11.43
C SER A 226 20.21 -9.36 9.93
N PRO A 227 19.37 -10.08 9.15
CA PRO A 227 19.57 -10.22 7.71
C PRO A 227 19.54 -8.88 6.96
N TYR A 228 18.70 -7.92 7.36
CA TYR A 228 18.69 -6.60 6.72
C TYR A 228 19.92 -5.78 7.05
N ILE A 229 20.46 -5.91 8.27
CA ILE A 229 21.76 -5.30 8.61
C ILE A 229 22.87 -5.84 7.70
N SER A 230 22.86 -7.15 7.43
CA SER A 230 23.84 -7.77 6.53
C SER A 230 23.66 -7.29 5.09
N LEU A 231 22.42 -7.19 4.62
CA LEU A 231 22.08 -6.63 3.29
C LEU A 231 22.63 -5.21 3.14
N VAL A 232 22.30 -4.33 4.11
CA VAL A 232 22.72 -2.93 4.04
C VAL A 232 24.23 -2.81 3.99
N LYS A 233 24.94 -3.53 4.83
CA LYS A 233 26.42 -3.50 4.86
C LYS A 233 27.06 -3.99 3.56
N SER A 234 26.45 -4.95 2.87
CA SER A 234 26.99 -5.50 1.63
C SER A 234 26.64 -4.68 0.39
N ILE A 235 25.48 -4.03 0.39
CA ILE A 235 24.93 -3.37 -0.81
C ILE A 235 25.09 -1.85 -0.77
N PHE A 236 25.01 -1.23 0.42
CA PHE A 236 25.02 0.22 0.61
C PHE A 236 26.20 0.64 1.50
N PRO A 237 27.43 0.67 0.96
CA PRO A 237 28.65 0.83 1.78
C PRO A 237 28.72 2.16 2.50
N GLU A 238 28.16 3.23 1.93
CA GLU A 238 28.21 4.59 2.50
C GLU A 238 27.02 4.88 3.45
N SER A 239 26.12 3.91 3.65
CA SER A 239 24.90 4.16 4.42
C SER A 239 25.05 3.88 5.90
N GLU A 240 24.39 4.72 6.71
CA GLU A 240 24.17 4.50 8.12
C GLU A 240 22.81 3.87 8.39
N ILE A 241 22.80 2.83 9.22
CA ILE A 241 21.56 2.18 9.64
C ILE A 241 20.95 2.98 10.80
N VAL A 242 19.67 3.34 10.65
CA VAL A 242 18.84 3.96 11.67
C VAL A 242 17.75 2.96 12.08
N LEU A 243 17.70 2.58 13.36
CA LEU A 243 16.69 1.67 13.84
C LEU A 243 15.41 2.41 14.21
N ASP A 244 14.26 1.80 13.91
CA ASP A 244 12.97 2.40 14.25
C ASP A 244 12.72 2.40 15.75
N LYS A 245 12.36 3.60 16.29
CA LYS A 245 12.01 3.81 17.72
C LYS A 245 10.89 2.90 18.19
N PHE A 246 9.87 2.69 17.35
CA PHE A 246 8.71 1.88 17.69
C PHE A 246 9.10 0.43 17.97
N HIS A 247 10.01 -0.14 17.18
CA HIS A 247 10.48 -1.51 17.38
C HIS A 247 11.32 -1.68 18.64
N ILE A 248 12.10 -0.66 19.03
CA ILE A 248 12.85 -0.65 20.28
C ILE A 248 11.88 -0.63 21.48
N VAL A 249 10.91 0.29 21.45
CA VAL A 249 9.89 0.39 22.51
C VAL A 249 9.10 -0.91 22.61
N ASN A 250 8.67 -1.47 21.49
CA ASN A 250 7.92 -2.74 21.46
C ASN A 250 8.74 -3.92 21.99
N LEU A 251 10.03 -3.99 21.71
CA LEU A 251 10.90 -5.06 22.25
C LEU A 251 10.86 -5.05 23.78
N VAL A 252 11.08 -3.88 24.39
CA VAL A 252 11.12 -3.75 25.84
C VAL A 252 9.74 -3.92 26.46
N ASN A 253 8.70 -3.37 25.83
CA ASN A 253 7.31 -3.54 26.25
C ASN A 253 6.87 -5.01 26.25
N ARG A 254 7.23 -5.77 25.21
CA ARG A 254 6.95 -7.22 25.14
C ARG A 254 7.67 -7.97 26.25
N ALA A 255 8.94 -7.66 26.50
CA ALA A 255 9.73 -8.27 27.57
C ALA A 255 9.11 -8.00 28.94
N PHE A 256 8.73 -6.75 29.21
CA PHE A 256 8.04 -6.36 30.45
C PHE A 256 6.68 -7.06 30.60
N ASN A 257 5.87 -7.09 29.53
CA ASN A 257 4.58 -7.78 29.60
C ASN A 257 4.72 -9.29 29.83
N GLN A 258 5.71 -9.93 29.24
CA GLN A 258 6.01 -11.35 29.50
C GLN A 258 6.44 -11.56 30.96
N THR A 259 7.24 -10.66 31.53
CA THR A 259 7.60 -10.66 32.97
C THR A 259 6.35 -10.56 33.82
N ARG A 260 5.45 -9.60 33.54
CA ARG A 260 4.16 -9.45 34.22
C ARG A 260 3.32 -10.74 34.17
N ILE A 261 3.26 -11.39 33.00
CA ILE A 261 2.51 -12.64 32.82
C ILE A 261 3.15 -13.77 33.64
N SER A 262 4.48 -13.87 33.65
CA SER A 262 5.22 -14.87 34.43
C SER A 262 4.91 -14.71 35.93
N ILE A 263 5.02 -13.47 36.45
CA ILE A 263 4.71 -13.13 37.86
C ILE A 263 3.23 -13.45 38.15
N MET A 264 2.31 -13.00 37.27
CA MET A 264 0.88 -13.25 37.46
C MET A 264 0.55 -14.75 37.54
N ASN A 265 1.24 -15.60 36.75
CA ASN A 265 0.99 -17.04 36.77
C ASN A 265 1.58 -17.75 38.04
N SER A 266 2.59 -17.18 38.67
CA SER A 266 3.18 -17.69 39.90
C SER A 266 2.43 -17.28 41.16
N LEU A 267 1.52 -16.28 41.10
CA LEU A 267 0.76 -15.81 42.24
C LEU A 267 -0.24 -16.86 42.73
N LYS A 268 -0.33 -17.01 44.05
CA LYS A 268 -1.39 -17.80 44.72
C LYS A 268 -2.66 -16.99 45.00
N ASP A 269 -2.56 -15.65 45.02
CA ASP A 269 -3.71 -14.75 45.23
C ASP A 269 -4.49 -14.53 43.94
N ASP A 270 -5.62 -15.18 43.82
CA ASP A 270 -6.50 -15.07 42.65
C ASP A 270 -7.07 -13.66 42.44
N SER A 271 -7.24 -12.87 43.53
CA SER A 271 -7.69 -11.48 43.41
C SER A 271 -6.66 -10.61 42.76
N LEU A 272 -5.41 -10.69 43.20
CA LEU A 272 -4.27 -9.96 42.60
C LEU A 272 -4.02 -10.40 41.16
N LYS A 273 -4.08 -11.71 40.89
CA LYS A 273 -3.95 -12.28 39.57
C LYS A 273 -4.98 -11.71 38.58
N ARG A 274 -6.27 -11.65 39.00
CA ARG A 274 -7.37 -11.08 38.22
C ARG A 274 -7.14 -9.60 37.92
N LYS A 275 -6.72 -8.82 38.92
CA LYS A 275 -6.44 -7.38 38.79
C LYS A 275 -5.27 -7.13 37.85
N LEU A 276 -4.14 -7.86 37.95
CA LEU A 276 -3.02 -7.78 37.04
C LEU A 276 -3.40 -8.14 35.60
N LYS A 277 -4.35 -9.08 35.39
CA LYS A 277 -4.92 -9.42 34.10
C LYS A 277 -5.81 -8.30 33.53
N LEU A 278 -6.58 -7.62 34.38
CA LEU A 278 -7.53 -6.57 33.99
C LEU A 278 -6.82 -5.27 33.63
N PHE A 279 -5.83 -4.86 34.42
CA PHE A 279 -5.17 -3.54 34.31
C PHE A 279 -3.83 -3.56 33.61
N TRP A 280 -3.50 -4.62 32.87
CA TRP A 280 -2.20 -4.77 32.18
C TRP A 280 -1.82 -3.60 31.28
N LYS A 281 -2.80 -2.96 30.63
CA LYS A 281 -2.56 -1.81 29.74
C LYS A 281 -2.08 -0.57 30.51
N LEU A 282 -2.43 -0.40 31.78
CA LEU A 282 -1.93 0.71 32.59
C LEU A 282 -0.44 0.58 32.85
N LEU A 283 0.02 -0.65 33.14
CA LEU A 283 1.44 -0.95 33.36
C LEU A 283 2.31 -0.74 32.11
N GLN A 284 1.71 -0.71 30.92
CA GLN A 284 2.43 -0.45 29.67
C GLN A 284 2.45 1.02 29.26
N LYS A 285 1.67 1.88 29.90
CA LYS A 285 1.69 3.32 29.65
C LYS A 285 2.93 3.96 30.28
N TYR A 286 3.32 5.10 29.74
CA TYR A 286 4.32 5.93 30.38
C TYR A 286 3.77 6.47 31.71
N TYR A 287 4.48 6.22 32.80
CA TYR A 287 3.96 6.47 34.13
C TYR A 287 3.52 7.92 34.41
N PRO A 288 4.27 8.95 33.94
CA PRO A 288 3.83 10.35 34.06
C PRO A 288 2.53 10.68 33.33
N ASP A 289 2.17 9.92 32.29
CA ASP A 289 0.94 10.14 31.50
C ASP A 289 -0.29 9.46 32.13
N LEU A 290 -0.13 8.80 33.27
CA LEU A 290 -1.25 8.14 33.97
C LEU A 290 -2.16 9.17 34.64
N CYS A 291 -3.48 8.96 34.53
CA CYS A 291 -4.49 9.78 35.18
C CYS A 291 -4.29 9.73 36.69
N GLN A 292 -4.27 10.91 37.32
CA GLN A 292 -4.13 11.08 38.79
C GLN A 292 -5.49 11.28 39.50
N GLU A 293 -6.56 11.52 38.75
CA GLU A 293 -7.89 11.70 39.30
C GLU A 293 -8.48 10.34 39.75
N PRO A 294 -8.91 10.20 41.03
CA PRO A 294 -9.49 8.97 41.52
C PRO A 294 -10.92 8.77 40.99
N TYR A 295 -11.20 7.59 40.47
CA TYR A 295 -12.55 7.15 40.07
C TYR A 295 -12.91 5.80 40.69
N TYR A 296 -14.20 5.54 40.90
CA TYR A 296 -14.65 4.28 41.48
C TYR A 296 -14.24 3.09 40.63
N CYS A 297 -13.59 2.13 41.24
CA CYS A 297 -13.10 0.92 40.55
C CYS A 297 -13.73 -0.32 41.23
N GLN A 298 -14.62 -0.98 40.51
CA GLN A 298 -15.36 -2.16 41.00
C GLN A 298 -14.43 -3.30 41.47
N SER A 299 -13.31 -3.52 40.80
CA SER A 299 -12.34 -4.57 41.16
C SER A 299 -11.61 -4.31 42.49
N PHE A 300 -11.54 -3.05 42.89
CA PHE A 300 -10.95 -2.62 44.16
C PHE A 300 -11.99 -2.27 45.21
N LYS A 301 -13.26 -2.03 44.84
CA LYS A 301 -14.39 -1.60 45.69
C LYS A 301 -14.21 -0.21 46.32
N TYR A 302 -13.28 0.62 45.80
CA TYR A 302 -13.08 2.00 46.24
C TYR A 302 -12.55 2.86 45.10
N LYS A 303 -12.39 4.18 45.34
CA LYS A 303 -11.88 5.13 44.34
C LYS A 303 -10.36 5.05 44.29
N LEU A 304 -9.81 4.90 43.06
CA LEU A 304 -8.37 4.91 42.76
C LEU A 304 -8.13 5.56 41.43
N SER A 305 -7.07 6.33 41.34
CA SER A 305 -6.53 6.82 40.10
C SER A 305 -5.84 5.70 39.30
N SER A 306 -5.53 5.97 38.04
CA SER A 306 -4.73 5.01 37.23
C SER A 306 -3.33 4.83 37.78
N LYS A 307 -2.75 5.89 38.35
CA LYS A 307 -1.43 5.89 38.96
C LYS A 307 -1.41 5.02 40.24
N GLU A 308 -2.33 5.24 41.15
CA GLU A 308 -2.44 4.45 42.40
C GLU A 308 -2.68 2.96 42.14
N LYS A 309 -3.38 2.60 41.04
CA LYS A 309 -3.50 1.18 40.63
C LYS A 309 -2.17 0.57 40.21
N VAL A 310 -1.34 1.33 39.51
CA VAL A 310 0.01 0.86 39.10
C VAL A 310 0.88 0.72 40.36
N ASP A 311 0.90 1.73 41.26
CA ASP A 311 1.65 1.72 42.49
C ASP A 311 1.28 0.51 43.37
N TYR A 312 -0.01 0.20 43.47
CA TYR A 312 -0.49 -1.00 44.19
C TYR A 312 0.11 -2.30 43.65
N PHE A 313 0.26 -2.44 42.32
CA PHE A 313 0.87 -3.65 41.76
C PHE A 313 2.39 -3.72 41.98
N LEU A 314 3.06 -2.57 41.94
CA LEU A 314 4.53 -2.48 42.11
C LEU A 314 4.88 -2.80 43.59
N GLU A 315 4.13 -2.30 44.54
CA GLU A 315 4.31 -2.61 45.98
C GLU A 315 4.13 -4.12 46.29
N LYS A 316 3.24 -4.82 45.57
CA LYS A 316 2.98 -6.25 45.78
C LYS A 316 4.02 -7.17 45.16
N SER A 317 4.87 -6.67 44.25
CA SER A 317 5.86 -7.49 43.57
C SER A 317 7.16 -6.70 43.28
N PRO A 318 8.22 -6.86 44.08
CA PRO A 318 9.52 -6.21 43.86
C PRO A 318 10.14 -6.56 42.48
N GLU A 319 9.89 -7.78 41.99
CA GLU A 319 10.36 -8.15 40.64
C GLU A 319 9.61 -7.35 39.55
N LEU A 320 8.30 -7.14 39.73
CA LEU A 320 7.54 -6.32 38.81
C LEU A 320 8.01 -4.87 38.83
N ASP A 321 8.23 -4.30 40.00
CA ASP A 321 8.71 -2.94 40.21
C ASP A 321 10.07 -2.70 39.53
N ILE A 322 11.05 -3.56 39.75
CA ILE A 322 12.37 -3.44 39.13
C ILE A 322 12.26 -3.42 37.59
N ASN A 323 11.49 -4.36 37.01
CA ASN A 323 11.36 -4.45 35.56
C ASN A 323 10.50 -3.32 34.98
N PHE A 324 9.50 -2.83 35.72
CA PHE A 324 8.73 -1.63 35.39
C PHE A 324 9.63 -0.39 35.32
N ASN A 325 10.46 -0.17 36.32
CA ASN A 325 11.37 0.96 36.36
C ASN A 325 12.37 0.93 35.20
N ILE A 326 12.92 -0.24 34.83
CA ILE A 326 13.77 -0.39 33.65
C ILE A 326 13.00 0.02 32.38
N TYR A 327 11.78 -0.45 32.22
CA TYR A 327 10.92 -0.12 31.09
C TYR A 327 10.64 1.39 31.02
N GLN A 328 10.25 2.01 32.14
CA GLN A 328 9.99 3.45 32.22
C GLN A 328 11.23 4.31 31.95
N ASP A 329 12.38 3.93 32.49
CA ASP A 329 13.65 4.63 32.27
C ASP A 329 14.06 4.61 30.78
N ILE A 330 13.86 3.47 30.11
CA ILE A 330 14.09 3.35 28.65
C ILE A 330 13.11 4.26 27.89
N LEU A 331 11.82 4.23 28.20
CA LEU A 331 10.84 5.12 27.59
C LEU A 331 11.21 6.59 27.76
N GLN A 332 11.59 6.97 28.98
CA GLN A 332 12.00 8.34 29.30
C GLN A 332 13.21 8.76 28.50
N SER A 333 14.24 7.90 28.40
CA SER A 333 15.44 8.22 27.62
C SER A 333 15.15 8.44 26.13
N ILE A 334 14.23 7.65 25.57
CA ILE A 334 13.79 7.80 24.17
C ILE A 334 12.98 9.10 23.98
N ARG A 335 12.03 9.40 24.90
CA ARG A 335 11.21 10.62 24.84
C ARG A 335 12.05 11.90 24.91
N HIS A 336 13.07 11.91 25.78
CA HIS A 336 13.95 13.06 25.96
C HIS A 336 15.19 13.04 25.01
N ASN A 337 15.20 12.15 24.04
CA ASN A 337 16.29 11.98 23.07
C ASN A 337 17.69 11.89 23.72
N ASN A 338 17.80 11.16 24.84
CA ASN A 338 19.02 11.06 25.64
C ASN A 338 19.69 9.70 25.48
N PHE A 339 20.59 9.58 24.50
CA PHE A 339 21.33 8.34 24.23
C PHE A 339 22.22 7.91 25.40
N LYS A 340 22.96 8.84 26.04
CA LYS A 340 23.86 8.50 27.15
C LYS A 340 23.08 7.85 28.31
N ARG A 341 21.91 8.39 28.66
CA ARG A 341 21.04 7.80 29.65
C ARG A 341 20.56 6.41 29.23
N PHE A 342 20.10 6.25 28.00
CA PHE A 342 19.67 4.97 27.42
C PHE A 342 20.78 3.91 27.53
N GLU A 343 21.99 4.22 27.08
CA GLU A 343 23.16 3.33 27.14
C GLU A 343 23.47 2.92 28.57
N ASN A 344 23.50 3.89 29.51
CA ASN A 344 23.76 3.64 30.90
C ASN A 344 22.73 2.71 31.57
N ILE A 345 21.43 2.89 31.24
CA ILE A 345 20.36 2.01 31.73
C ILE A 345 20.61 0.57 31.29
N VAL A 346 20.91 0.36 30.01
CA VAL A 346 21.18 -0.97 29.46
C VAL A 346 22.41 -1.60 30.11
N LYS A 347 23.54 -0.87 30.23
CA LYS A 347 24.79 -1.35 30.83
C LYS A 347 24.61 -1.68 32.31
N LYS A 348 23.99 -0.77 33.10
CA LYS A 348 23.76 -0.93 34.54
C LYS A 348 22.93 -2.18 34.85
N ASN A 349 21.82 -2.37 34.11
CA ASN A 349 20.91 -3.48 34.39
C ASN A 349 21.45 -4.83 33.87
N LEU A 350 22.27 -4.84 32.85
CA LEU A 350 23.02 -6.05 32.44
C LEU A 350 24.10 -6.45 33.46
N ALA A 351 24.68 -5.51 34.23
CA ALA A 351 25.62 -5.80 35.31
C ALA A 351 24.92 -6.41 36.55
N LYS A 352 23.69 -6.00 36.84
CA LYS A 352 22.86 -6.45 37.99
C LYS A 352 21.89 -7.57 37.64
N LYS A 353 22.33 -8.59 36.93
CA LYS A 353 21.51 -9.66 36.32
C LYS A 353 20.54 -10.36 37.29
N GLU A 354 20.94 -10.54 38.56
CA GLU A 354 20.17 -11.30 39.56
C GLU A 354 18.83 -10.72 39.91
N LYS A 355 18.64 -9.40 39.68
CA LYS A 355 17.39 -8.68 39.99
C LYS A 355 16.47 -8.46 38.77
N VAL A 356 16.92 -8.80 37.57
CA VAL A 356 16.23 -8.53 36.32
C VAL A 356 15.63 -9.83 35.78
N SER A 357 14.40 -9.80 35.32
CA SER A 357 13.72 -10.98 34.74
C SER A 357 14.45 -11.52 33.51
N LYS A 358 14.34 -12.84 33.26
CA LYS A 358 14.93 -13.49 32.08
C LYS A 358 14.51 -12.82 30.78
N GLN A 359 13.25 -12.45 30.66
CA GLN A 359 12.67 -11.80 29.48
C GLN A 359 13.30 -10.42 29.24
N MET A 360 13.38 -9.61 30.30
CA MET A 360 14.00 -8.29 30.22
C MET A 360 15.50 -8.37 29.92
N LEU A 361 16.21 -9.34 30.49
CA LEU A 361 17.63 -9.59 30.17
C LEU A 361 17.86 -9.90 28.69
N VAL A 362 16.98 -10.68 28.06
CA VAL A 362 17.06 -10.97 26.63
C VAL A 362 16.88 -9.69 25.80
N ALA A 363 15.89 -8.85 26.17
CA ALA A 363 15.70 -7.56 25.50
C ALA A 363 16.91 -6.64 25.66
N LEU A 364 17.45 -6.50 26.87
CA LEU A 364 18.63 -5.66 27.15
C LEU A 364 19.88 -6.16 26.41
N LYS A 365 20.08 -7.48 26.30
CA LYS A 365 21.17 -8.07 25.48
C LYS A 365 21.00 -7.72 24.01
N THR A 366 19.78 -7.76 23.51
CA THR A 366 19.47 -7.38 22.12
C THR A 366 19.75 -5.90 21.89
N LEU A 367 19.31 -5.02 22.79
CA LEU A 367 19.63 -3.59 22.72
C LEU A 367 21.14 -3.33 22.75
N LYS A 368 21.89 -4.03 23.62
CA LYS A 368 23.35 -3.94 23.66
C LYS A 368 23.99 -4.34 22.33
N LYS A 369 23.51 -5.43 21.71
CA LYS A 369 24.02 -5.91 20.41
C LYS A 369 23.87 -4.87 19.31
N TYR A 370 22.78 -4.12 19.32
CA TYR A 370 22.45 -3.14 18.28
C TYR A 370 22.74 -1.69 18.70
N MET A 371 23.48 -1.46 19.79
CA MET A 371 23.68 -0.14 20.40
C MET A 371 24.21 0.92 19.42
N LYS A 372 25.14 0.55 18.52
CA LYS A 372 25.65 1.45 17.49
C LYS A 372 24.55 2.02 16.59
N TYR A 373 23.61 1.18 16.15
CA TYR A 373 22.50 1.60 15.27
C TYR A 373 21.40 2.35 16.03
N ILE A 374 21.23 2.02 17.34
CA ILE A 374 20.37 2.77 18.25
C ILE A 374 20.93 4.18 18.45
N GLU A 375 22.24 4.35 18.55
CA GLU A 375 22.86 5.67 18.63
C GLU A 375 22.50 6.54 17.42
N ASN A 376 22.54 5.98 16.20
CA ASN A 376 22.14 6.69 15.00
C ASN A 376 20.65 7.14 15.05
N MET A 377 19.76 6.32 15.63
CA MET A 377 18.37 6.71 15.86
C MET A 377 18.24 7.96 16.76
N PHE A 378 19.09 8.09 17.79
CA PHE A 378 19.09 9.27 18.65
C PHE A 378 19.71 10.51 17.97
N LYS A 379 20.65 10.31 17.04
CA LYS A 379 21.29 11.40 16.27
C LYS A 379 20.43 11.91 15.13
N SER A 380 19.58 11.07 14.56
CA SER A 380 18.70 11.40 13.42
C SER A 380 17.27 11.64 13.87
N ASN A 381 16.53 12.45 13.10
CA ASN A 381 15.07 12.59 13.26
C ASN A 381 14.29 11.64 12.35
N ILE A 382 14.95 10.64 11.76
CA ILE A 382 14.36 9.69 10.83
C ILE A 382 13.53 8.67 11.63
N THR A 383 12.29 8.45 11.20
CA THR A 383 11.36 7.47 11.80
C THR A 383 10.74 6.61 10.72
N ASN A 384 10.36 5.39 11.07
CA ASN A 384 9.69 4.47 10.13
C ASN A 384 8.16 4.67 10.08
N GLY A 385 7.62 5.72 10.68
CA GLY A 385 6.18 6.01 10.71
C GLY A 385 5.54 6.09 9.31
N LEU A 386 6.33 6.50 8.31
CA LEU A 386 5.93 6.46 6.91
C LEU A 386 5.55 5.04 6.46
N ILE A 387 6.43 4.09 6.67
CA ILE A 387 6.23 2.69 6.24
C ILE A 387 5.09 2.03 7.04
N GLU A 388 4.92 2.39 8.31
CA GLU A 388 3.76 1.93 9.10
C GLU A 388 2.44 2.37 8.45
N GLY A 389 2.34 3.64 8.03
CA GLY A 389 1.20 4.16 7.27
C GLY A 389 0.97 3.41 5.96
N LEU A 390 2.03 3.16 5.20
CA LEU A 390 1.98 2.38 3.96
C LEU A 390 1.54 0.92 4.21
N ASN A 391 2.08 0.28 5.24
CA ASN A 391 1.68 -1.08 5.61
C ASN A 391 0.21 -1.18 6.02
N ASN A 392 -0.34 -0.17 6.69
CA ASN A 392 -1.76 -0.10 7.02
C ASN A 392 -2.61 0.06 5.75
N LYS A 393 -2.18 0.88 4.80
CA LYS A 393 -2.82 1.02 3.48
C LYS A 393 -2.79 -0.31 2.71
N ILE A 394 -1.64 -0.99 2.65
CA ILE A 394 -1.48 -2.31 2.02
C ILE A 394 -2.42 -3.35 2.64
N LYS A 395 -2.55 -3.38 3.96
CA LYS A 395 -3.50 -4.26 4.67
C LYS A 395 -4.95 -3.95 4.29
N SER A 396 -5.32 -2.66 4.14
CA SER A 396 -6.65 -2.24 3.71
C SER A 396 -6.95 -2.71 2.28
N ILE A 397 -6.03 -2.47 1.34
CA ILE A 397 -6.12 -2.94 -0.05
C ILE A 397 -6.38 -4.44 -0.11
N LYS A 398 -5.61 -5.22 0.67
CA LYS A 398 -5.75 -6.67 0.73
C LYS A 398 -7.11 -7.12 1.27
N ARG A 399 -7.63 -6.44 2.30
CA ARG A 399 -8.95 -6.74 2.89
C ARG A 399 -10.09 -6.44 1.93
N THR A 400 -10.06 -5.28 1.26
CA THR A 400 -11.09 -4.87 0.30
C THR A 400 -11.21 -5.84 -0.88
N ALA A 401 -10.11 -6.46 -1.29
CA ALA A 401 -10.10 -7.47 -2.34
C ALA A 401 -10.37 -8.89 -1.84
N PHE A 402 -10.67 -9.10 -0.55
CA PHE A 402 -10.77 -10.43 0.08
C PHE A 402 -9.51 -11.30 -0.10
N GLY A 403 -8.37 -10.66 -0.35
CA GLY A 403 -7.08 -11.27 -0.61
C GLY A 403 -6.66 -11.23 -2.07
N TYR A 404 -5.40 -11.57 -2.30
CA TYR A 404 -4.81 -11.74 -3.63
C TYR A 404 -4.14 -13.11 -3.71
N SER A 405 -4.26 -13.78 -4.85
CA SER A 405 -3.54 -15.02 -5.17
C SER A 405 -2.27 -14.75 -5.99
N ASN A 406 -2.24 -13.67 -6.76
CA ASN A 406 -1.14 -13.28 -7.64
C ASN A 406 -0.43 -12.05 -7.09
N PHE A 407 0.89 -12.16 -6.87
CA PHE A 407 1.71 -11.06 -6.35
C PHE A 407 1.77 -9.87 -7.32
N SER A 408 1.95 -10.11 -8.61
CA SER A 408 2.05 -9.03 -9.62
C SER A 408 0.79 -8.16 -9.60
N ASN A 409 -0.40 -8.75 -9.53
CA ASN A 409 -1.66 -8.02 -9.44
C ASN A 409 -1.77 -7.24 -8.12
N PHE A 410 -1.29 -7.81 -7.02
CA PHE A 410 -1.27 -7.12 -5.73
C PHE A 410 -0.31 -5.94 -5.74
N LYS A 411 0.92 -6.12 -6.25
CA LYS A 411 1.92 -5.06 -6.42
C LYS A 411 1.37 -3.91 -7.26
N LYS A 412 0.81 -4.20 -8.46
CA LYS A 412 0.20 -3.19 -9.33
C LYS A 412 -0.85 -2.38 -8.60
N ARG A 413 -1.73 -3.04 -7.86
CA ARG A 413 -2.80 -2.37 -7.11
C ARG A 413 -2.26 -1.45 -6.02
N ILE A 414 -1.22 -1.88 -5.29
CA ILE A 414 -0.57 -1.06 -4.26
C ILE A 414 0.04 0.20 -4.91
N LEU A 415 0.79 0.05 -6.00
CA LEU A 415 1.46 1.17 -6.68
C LEU A 415 0.46 2.18 -7.27
N ILE A 416 -0.65 1.70 -7.84
CA ILE A 416 -1.74 2.56 -8.35
C ILE A 416 -2.37 3.35 -7.18
N GLN A 417 -2.74 2.68 -6.10
CA GLN A 417 -3.33 3.35 -4.95
C GLN A 417 -2.34 4.26 -4.20
N ALA A 418 -1.05 4.02 -4.32
CA ALA A 418 -0.03 4.91 -3.80
C ALA A 418 0.15 6.19 -4.67
N GLY A 419 -0.54 6.30 -5.81
CA GLY A 419 -0.46 7.44 -6.72
C GLY A 419 0.79 7.45 -7.60
N ILE A 420 1.53 6.32 -7.65
CA ILE A 420 2.77 6.20 -8.43
C ILE A 420 2.46 5.91 -9.91
N LEU A 421 1.33 5.27 -10.17
CA LEU A 421 0.89 4.85 -11.49
C LEU A 421 -0.42 5.55 -11.85
N SER A 422 -0.47 6.15 -13.04
CA SER A 422 -1.66 6.73 -13.65
C SER A 422 -1.68 6.44 -15.14
N ILE A 423 -2.85 6.36 -15.75
CA ILE A 423 -2.95 6.42 -17.21
C ILE A 423 -2.78 7.88 -17.60
N SER A 424 -1.80 8.18 -18.46
CA SER A 424 -1.76 9.44 -19.18
C SER A 424 -2.98 9.53 -20.11
N ALA A 425 -3.66 10.65 -20.07
CA ALA A 425 -4.82 10.94 -20.89
C ALA A 425 -4.47 10.94 -22.40
#